data_70a5786a9d10e40b45e883e9b4d1dd70
#
_entry.id   70a5786a9d10e40b45e883e9b4d1dd70
#
_cell.length_a   1.000
_cell.length_b   1.000
_cell.length_c   1.000
_cell.angle_alpha   90.00
_cell.angle_beta   90.00
_cell.angle_gamma   90.00
#
_symmetry.space_group_name_H-M   'P 1'
#
loop_
_entity.id
_entity.type
_entity.pdbx_description
1 polymer ?
#
loop_
_entity_poly.entity_id
_entity_poly.type
_entity_poly.pdbx_seq_one_letter_code
_entity_poly.pdbx_strand_id
1 'polypeptide(L)'
;GFIGTPQMNFFPAKLTKQKGRVYVEFVNNKILLPKSVEVRIQNIDDYLDTDKPITLGVRPEDIHDEESFISASPDTVIKAFIEVVEKLGAETQIYCKLDFKEGEEIEDATEVIGGSSNMVAKIDSRSTVSRGEVVELAIDARHIHIFDGETEMSLLARDEGYEITPENEASSAFVPLTPQEMRAIIEKNKVVTKEEKKAMRREARAEARKERLAAKEE
;
A
#
# COMPACT_ATOMS: atom_id res chain seq x y z
N GLY A 1 2.65 -25.13 -4.72
CA GLY A 1 2.28 -24.22 -5.78
C GLY A 1 0.92 -23.63 -5.52
N PHE A 2 0.86 -22.33 -5.39
CA PHE A 2 -0.42 -21.61 -5.29
C PHE A 2 -0.98 -21.47 -6.69
N ILE A 3 -2.14 -22.09 -6.95
CA ILE A 3 -2.82 -22.00 -8.24
C ILE A 3 -3.82 -20.84 -8.14
N GLY A 4 -3.45 -19.72 -8.73
CA GLY A 4 -4.31 -18.55 -8.90
C GLY A 4 -3.85 -17.78 -10.13
N THR A 5 -4.78 -17.16 -10.84
CA THR A 5 -4.45 -16.27 -11.97
C THR A 5 -5.03 -14.91 -11.65
N PRO A 6 -4.22 -13.87 -11.48
CA PRO A 6 -2.75 -13.87 -11.45
C PRO A 6 -2.14 -14.53 -10.21
N GLN A 7 -0.83 -14.81 -10.24
CA GLN A 7 -0.11 -15.40 -9.14
C GLN A 7 0.04 -14.41 -7.97
N MET A 8 0.25 -14.96 -6.76
CA MET A 8 0.59 -14.15 -5.57
C MET A 8 1.87 -13.36 -5.81
N ASN A 9 1.89 -12.12 -5.37
CA ASN A 9 3.09 -11.30 -5.34
C ASN A 9 3.99 -11.75 -4.19
N PHE A 10 5.29 -11.87 -4.44
CA PHE A 10 6.29 -12.23 -3.43
C PHE A 10 7.37 -11.16 -3.36
N PHE A 11 7.65 -10.68 -2.14
CA PHE A 11 8.64 -9.65 -1.88
C PHE A 11 9.62 -10.10 -0.80
N PRO A 12 10.93 -9.96 -1.03
CA PRO A 12 11.90 -10.01 0.07
C PRO A 12 11.54 -8.94 1.10
N ALA A 13 11.49 -9.32 2.36
CA ALA A 13 11.00 -8.43 3.42
C ALA A 13 11.73 -8.67 4.76
N LYS A 14 11.47 -7.77 5.72
CA LYS A 14 11.94 -7.87 7.11
C LYS A 14 10.81 -7.52 8.07
N LEU A 15 10.87 -8.09 9.28
CA LEU A 15 9.99 -7.71 10.39
C LEU A 15 10.70 -6.69 11.27
N THR A 16 10.04 -5.57 11.55
CA THR A 16 10.55 -4.54 12.44
C THR A 16 9.54 -4.17 13.52
N LYS A 17 10.03 -3.77 14.70
CA LYS A 17 9.18 -3.34 15.80
C LYS A 17 9.37 -1.87 16.12
N GLN A 18 8.29 -1.09 16.09
CA GLN A 18 8.33 0.32 16.44
C GLN A 18 7.18 0.66 17.39
N LYS A 19 7.51 1.24 18.55
CA LYS A 19 6.53 1.63 19.57
C LYS A 19 5.57 0.50 19.98
N GLY A 20 6.08 -0.74 20.03
CA GLY A 20 5.30 -1.92 20.41
C GLY A 20 4.45 -2.52 19.28
N ARG A 21 4.46 -1.96 18.07
CA ARG A 21 3.76 -2.46 16.89
C ARG A 21 4.74 -3.12 15.93
N VAL A 22 4.33 -4.19 15.29
CA VAL A 22 5.13 -4.93 14.31
C VAL A 22 4.78 -4.51 12.89
N TYR A 23 5.79 -4.33 12.07
CA TYR A 23 5.68 -3.92 10.68
C TYR A 23 6.42 -4.91 9.77
N VAL A 24 5.95 -5.00 8.53
CA VAL A 24 6.69 -5.62 7.43
C VAL A 24 7.27 -4.53 6.55
N GLU A 25 8.57 -4.55 6.36
CA GLU A 25 9.29 -3.65 5.45
C GLU A 25 9.69 -4.40 4.18
N PHE A 26 9.35 -3.86 3.01
CA PHE A 26 9.63 -4.46 1.70
C PHE A 26 9.68 -3.39 0.61
N VAL A 27 10.60 -3.48 -0.30
CA VAL A 27 10.74 -2.58 -1.48
C VAL A 27 10.47 -1.10 -1.14
N ASN A 28 11.18 -0.53 -0.16
CA ASN A 28 11.02 0.85 0.31
C ASN A 28 9.64 1.19 0.90
N ASN A 29 8.77 0.20 1.08
CA ASN A 29 7.45 0.33 1.71
C ASN A 29 7.45 -0.32 3.09
N LYS A 30 6.47 0.08 3.89
CA LYS A 30 6.29 -0.42 5.24
C LYS A 30 4.81 -0.48 5.56
N ILE A 31 4.34 -1.65 5.94
CA ILE A 31 2.96 -1.87 6.35
C ILE A 31 2.88 -2.37 7.79
N LEU A 32 1.85 -1.95 8.50
CA LEU A 32 1.56 -2.42 9.85
C LEU A 32 0.96 -3.81 9.82
N LEU A 33 1.50 -4.72 10.65
CA LEU A 33 0.85 -6.01 10.89
C LEU A 33 -0.32 -5.88 11.86
N PRO A 34 -1.50 -6.41 11.50
CA PRO A 34 -2.58 -6.61 12.44
C PRO A 34 -2.17 -7.54 13.58
N LYS A 35 -2.66 -7.30 14.78
CA LYS A 35 -2.35 -8.16 15.93
C LYS A 35 -2.76 -9.62 15.71
N SER A 36 -3.86 -9.83 15.01
CA SER A 36 -4.36 -11.16 14.60
C SER A 36 -3.37 -11.93 13.72
N VAL A 37 -2.54 -11.23 12.93
CA VAL A 37 -1.48 -11.85 12.11
C VAL A 37 -0.20 -11.98 12.93
N GLU A 38 0.20 -10.95 13.67
CA GLU A 38 1.40 -10.93 14.51
C GLU A 38 1.50 -12.14 15.45
N VAL A 39 0.41 -12.45 16.17
CA VAL A 39 0.39 -13.55 17.15
C VAL A 39 0.47 -14.94 16.51
N ARG A 40 0.21 -15.05 15.20
CA ARG A 40 0.31 -16.29 14.44
C ARG A 40 1.71 -16.55 13.90
N ILE A 41 2.59 -15.56 13.95
CA ILE A 41 3.96 -15.72 13.45
C ILE A 41 4.73 -16.59 14.43
N GLN A 42 5.11 -17.80 13.96
CA GLN A 42 5.89 -18.76 14.74
C GLN A 42 7.32 -18.23 14.92
N ASN A 43 7.83 -18.29 16.16
CA ASN A 43 9.18 -17.84 16.52
C ASN A 43 9.47 -16.39 16.05
N ILE A 44 8.52 -15.50 16.20
CA ILE A 44 8.60 -14.10 15.72
C ILE A 44 9.89 -13.40 16.17
N ASP A 45 10.36 -13.69 17.39
CA ASP A 45 11.57 -13.09 17.96
C ASP A 45 12.85 -13.43 17.18
N ASP A 46 12.87 -14.54 16.42
CA ASP A 46 13.99 -14.91 15.56
C ASP A 46 14.12 -14.01 14.32
N TYR A 47 13.03 -13.33 13.94
CA TYR A 47 12.93 -12.51 12.73
C TYR A 47 12.80 -11.03 13.04
N LEU A 48 12.40 -10.67 14.26
CA LEU A 48 12.05 -9.30 14.62
C LEU A 48 13.32 -8.47 14.86
N ASP A 49 13.47 -7.36 14.14
CA ASP A 49 14.63 -6.47 14.18
C ASP A 49 15.97 -7.21 13.93
N THR A 50 15.92 -8.29 13.16
CA THR A 50 17.10 -9.10 12.77
C THR A 50 17.35 -9.02 11.26
N ASP A 51 18.49 -9.53 10.80
CA ASP A 51 18.79 -9.66 9.37
C ASP A 51 18.27 -10.95 8.76
N LYS A 52 17.56 -11.80 9.53
CA LYS A 52 16.98 -13.02 9.03
C LYS A 52 15.90 -12.70 7.98
N PRO A 53 16.05 -13.18 6.74
CA PRO A 53 15.15 -12.81 5.66
C PRO A 53 13.80 -13.48 5.81
N ILE A 54 12.75 -12.76 5.44
CA ILE A 54 11.42 -13.32 5.22
C ILE A 54 10.96 -12.99 3.79
N THR A 55 9.98 -13.73 3.32
CA THR A 55 9.24 -13.42 2.10
C THR A 55 7.80 -13.06 2.43
N LEU A 56 7.40 -11.84 2.05
CA LEU A 56 6.02 -11.38 2.11
C LEU A 56 5.27 -11.86 0.88
N GLY A 57 4.13 -12.54 1.07
CA GLY A 57 3.19 -12.91 0.01
C GLY A 57 1.92 -12.08 0.10
N VAL A 58 1.53 -11.43 -1.01
CA VAL A 58 0.28 -10.65 -1.12
C VAL A 58 -0.48 -11.09 -2.35
N ARG A 59 -1.73 -11.49 -2.18
CA ARG A 59 -2.57 -11.84 -3.34
C ARG A 59 -3.04 -10.59 -4.06
N PRO A 60 -3.17 -10.64 -5.40
CA PRO A 60 -3.67 -9.51 -6.18
C PRO A 60 -5.04 -9.01 -5.75
N GLU A 61 -5.92 -9.90 -5.29
CA GLU A 61 -7.27 -9.59 -4.81
C GLU A 61 -7.30 -8.93 -3.42
N ASP A 62 -6.19 -8.98 -2.67
CA ASP A 62 -6.07 -8.36 -1.34
C ASP A 62 -5.43 -6.95 -1.42
N ILE A 63 -5.37 -6.36 -2.63
CA ILE A 63 -4.85 -5.02 -2.90
C ILE A 63 -5.97 -4.16 -3.48
N HIS A 64 -6.21 -3.01 -2.87
CA HIS A 64 -7.39 -2.18 -3.11
C HIS A 64 -7.00 -0.75 -3.47
N ASP A 65 -7.67 -0.16 -4.46
CA ASP A 65 -7.53 1.24 -4.87
C ASP A 65 -8.73 2.11 -4.43
N GLU A 66 -9.74 1.50 -3.80
CA GLU A 66 -10.91 2.24 -3.34
C GLU A 66 -10.58 3.12 -2.13
N GLU A 67 -11.04 4.36 -2.17
CA GLU A 67 -10.86 5.36 -1.09
C GLU A 67 -11.33 4.85 0.28
N SER A 68 -12.36 4.00 0.31
CA SER A 68 -12.87 3.38 1.54
C SER A 68 -11.83 2.49 2.22
N PHE A 69 -11.06 1.75 1.43
CA PHE A 69 -9.99 0.89 1.93
C PHE A 69 -8.76 1.70 2.34
N ILE A 70 -8.34 2.64 1.51
CA ILE A 70 -7.20 3.52 1.76
C ILE A 70 -7.41 4.31 3.06
N SER A 71 -8.59 4.91 3.24
CA SER A 71 -8.93 5.69 4.44
C SER A 71 -9.10 4.84 5.70
N ALA A 72 -9.55 3.59 5.57
CA ALA A 72 -9.75 2.69 6.71
C ALA A 72 -8.43 2.10 7.24
N SER A 73 -7.40 2.00 6.40
CA SER A 73 -6.15 1.35 6.76
C SER A 73 -4.91 2.17 6.33
N PRO A 74 -4.74 3.40 6.83
CA PRO A 74 -3.66 4.29 6.40
C PRO A 74 -2.26 3.71 6.67
N ASP A 75 -2.13 2.82 7.65
CA ASP A 75 -0.87 2.16 8.01
C ASP A 75 -0.50 0.98 7.07
N THR A 76 -1.34 0.67 6.08
CA THR A 76 -1.11 -0.39 5.07
C THR A 76 -1.13 0.13 3.64
N VAL A 77 -1.17 1.46 3.49
CA VAL A 77 -1.15 2.12 2.18
C VAL A 77 0.27 2.19 1.65
N ILE A 78 0.43 1.82 0.39
CA ILE A 78 1.67 1.91 -0.37
C ILE A 78 1.47 2.77 -1.61
N LYS A 79 2.56 3.31 -2.16
CA LYS A 79 2.55 3.99 -3.46
C LYS A 79 3.09 3.07 -4.53
N ALA A 80 2.43 3.06 -5.68
CA ALA A 80 2.81 2.25 -6.82
C ALA A 80 2.68 3.03 -8.13
N PHE A 81 3.66 2.85 -9.02
CA PHE A 81 3.62 3.40 -10.36
C PHE A 81 2.97 2.38 -11.31
N ILE A 82 1.93 2.78 -12.06
CA ILE A 82 1.19 1.89 -12.95
C ILE A 82 1.91 1.80 -14.32
N GLU A 83 2.38 0.61 -14.63
CA GLU A 83 3.03 0.32 -15.92
C GLU A 83 2.06 -0.20 -16.96
N VAL A 84 1.11 -1.06 -16.56
CA VAL A 84 0.10 -1.65 -17.46
C VAL A 84 -1.26 -1.70 -16.77
N VAL A 85 -2.32 -1.47 -17.54
CA VAL A 85 -3.73 -1.64 -17.13
C VAL A 85 -4.42 -2.57 -18.10
N GLU A 86 -4.94 -3.69 -17.61
CA GLU A 86 -5.70 -4.68 -18.39
C GLU A 86 -7.15 -4.74 -17.90
N LYS A 87 -8.10 -4.31 -18.72
CA LYS A 87 -9.52 -4.38 -18.41
C LYS A 87 -10.10 -5.73 -18.88
N LEU A 88 -10.45 -6.60 -17.93
CA LEU A 88 -10.92 -7.97 -18.18
C LEU A 88 -12.44 -8.13 -18.06
N GLY A 89 -13.19 -7.04 -18.15
CA GLY A 89 -14.64 -7.01 -18.06
C GLY A 89 -15.14 -6.84 -16.63
N ALA A 90 -15.17 -7.90 -15.82
CA ALA A 90 -15.64 -7.84 -14.44
C ALA A 90 -14.61 -7.26 -13.45
N GLU A 91 -13.34 -7.29 -13.80
CA GLU A 91 -12.22 -6.83 -13.01
C GLU A 91 -11.19 -6.11 -13.88
N THR A 92 -10.35 -5.30 -13.28
CA THR A 92 -9.19 -4.66 -13.90
C THR A 92 -7.94 -5.20 -13.24
N GLN A 93 -6.96 -5.67 -14.02
CA GLN A 93 -5.63 -5.99 -13.52
C GLN A 93 -4.68 -4.84 -13.79
N ILE A 94 -3.92 -4.45 -12.77
CA ILE A 94 -2.87 -3.45 -12.92
C ILE A 94 -1.52 -4.07 -12.57
N TYR A 95 -0.53 -3.75 -13.39
CA TYR A 95 0.86 -4.12 -13.17
C TYR A 95 1.60 -2.87 -12.71
N CYS A 96 2.19 -2.95 -11.53
CA CYS A 96 2.75 -1.80 -10.84
C CYS A 96 4.22 -2.04 -10.51
N LYS A 97 5.00 -0.95 -10.48
CA LYS A 97 6.36 -0.91 -9.96
C LYS A 97 6.36 -0.19 -8.61
N LEU A 98 6.95 -0.81 -7.59
CA LEU A 98 7.04 -0.25 -6.24
C LEU A 98 8.31 0.58 -6.03
N ASP A 99 9.40 0.26 -6.74
CA ASP A 99 10.65 1.01 -6.73
C ASP A 99 10.70 1.92 -7.98
N PHE A 100 10.12 3.10 -7.85
CA PHE A 100 10.04 4.10 -8.92
C PHE A 100 10.58 5.46 -8.44
N LYS A 101 11.01 6.29 -9.38
CA LYS A 101 11.39 7.68 -9.12
C LYS A 101 10.33 8.61 -9.70
N GLU A 102 10.00 9.68 -8.99
CA GLU A 102 9.09 10.70 -9.52
C GLU A 102 9.67 11.28 -10.83
N GLY A 103 8.86 11.25 -11.90
CA GLY A 103 9.28 11.69 -13.25
C GLY A 103 9.93 10.59 -14.09
N GLU A 104 9.91 9.35 -13.68
CA GLU A 104 10.38 8.20 -14.47
C GLU A 104 9.50 8.06 -15.73
N GLU A 105 10.14 8.11 -16.93
CA GLU A 105 9.45 7.82 -18.18
C GLU A 105 9.20 6.32 -18.29
N ILE A 106 8.07 5.94 -18.92
CA ILE A 106 7.70 4.55 -19.12
C ILE A 106 8.67 3.94 -20.13
N GLU A 107 9.65 3.17 -19.64
CA GLU A 107 10.42 2.29 -20.50
C GLU A 107 9.53 1.19 -21.10
N ASP A 108 9.88 0.67 -22.26
CA ASP A 108 9.05 -0.28 -23.00
C ASP A 108 8.65 -1.49 -22.14
N ALA A 109 7.35 -1.79 -22.14
CA ALA A 109 6.67 -2.79 -21.29
C ALA A 109 7.18 -4.25 -21.40
N THR A 110 8.24 -4.50 -22.14
CA THR A 110 8.79 -5.86 -22.37
C THR A 110 9.61 -6.42 -21.22
N GLU A 111 10.05 -5.59 -20.26
CA GLU A 111 10.81 -6.02 -19.07
C GLU A 111 9.97 -6.05 -17.77
N VAL A 112 8.68 -5.75 -17.86
CA VAL A 112 7.76 -5.51 -16.72
C VAL A 112 7.46 -6.75 -15.88
N ILE A 113 7.70 -7.96 -16.37
CA ILE A 113 7.30 -9.19 -15.70
C ILE A 113 8.52 -9.91 -15.10
N GLY A 114 8.75 -9.73 -13.78
CA GLY A 114 9.69 -10.57 -13.05
C GLY A 114 10.68 -9.90 -12.09
N GLY A 115 10.63 -8.59 -11.90
CA GLY A 115 11.48 -7.90 -10.92
C GLY A 115 10.95 -8.06 -9.48
N SER A 116 11.84 -8.08 -8.48
CA SER A 116 11.48 -8.15 -7.05
C SER A 116 10.67 -6.93 -6.54
N SER A 117 10.50 -5.90 -7.35
CA SER A 117 9.73 -4.68 -7.07
C SER A 117 8.41 -4.59 -7.86
N ASN A 118 8.10 -5.57 -8.71
CA ASN A 118 6.88 -5.58 -9.51
C ASN A 118 5.73 -6.22 -8.74
N MET A 119 4.54 -5.66 -8.91
CA MET A 119 3.31 -6.08 -8.23
C MET A 119 2.16 -6.13 -9.22
N VAL A 120 1.31 -7.15 -9.08
CA VAL A 120 0.03 -7.24 -9.79
C VAL A 120 -1.09 -7.03 -8.76
N ALA A 121 -2.05 -6.17 -9.07
CA ALA A 121 -3.26 -6.01 -8.27
C ALA A 121 -4.51 -6.23 -9.13
N LYS A 122 -5.56 -6.76 -8.50
CA LYS A 122 -6.91 -6.91 -9.06
C LYS A 122 -7.80 -5.87 -8.41
N ILE A 123 -8.26 -4.92 -9.20
CA ILE A 123 -9.08 -3.79 -8.74
C ILE A 123 -10.45 -3.82 -9.42
N ASP A 124 -11.37 -3.01 -8.90
CA ASP A 124 -12.73 -2.90 -9.46
C ASP A 124 -12.69 -2.47 -10.95
N SER A 125 -13.57 -3.04 -11.77
CA SER A 125 -13.69 -2.71 -13.19
C SER A 125 -14.05 -1.25 -13.46
N ARG A 126 -14.60 -0.55 -12.46
CA ARG A 126 -14.96 0.88 -12.51
C ARG A 126 -13.82 1.80 -12.12
N SER A 127 -12.68 1.25 -11.72
CA SER A 127 -11.50 2.05 -11.40
C SER A 127 -11.09 2.90 -12.60
N THR A 128 -10.67 4.14 -12.31
CA THR A 128 -10.27 5.15 -13.31
C THR A 128 -8.77 5.27 -13.45
N VAL A 129 -8.00 4.38 -12.82
CA VAL A 129 -6.54 4.40 -12.88
C VAL A 129 -6.03 4.25 -14.32
N SER A 130 -4.94 4.92 -14.62
CA SER A 130 -4.35 4.97 -15.96
C SER A 130 -2.86 4.65 -15.92
N ARG A 131 -2.35 4.14 -17.04
CA ARG A 131 -0.91 3.90 -17.22
C ARG A 131 -0.11 5.20 -17.02
N GLY A 132 1.01 5.11 -16.31
CA GLY A 132 1.90 6.24 -16.06
C GLY A 132 1.52 7.06 -14.83
N GLU A 133 0.51 6.66 -14.08
CA GLU A 133 0.11 7.31 -12.84
C GLU A 133 0.78 6.67 -11.63
N VAL A 134 1.05 7.47 -10.62
CA VAL A 134 1.38 7.00 -9.27
C VAL A 134 0.09 6.99 -8.46
N VAL A 135 -0.24 5.83 -7.92
CA VAL A 135 -1.47 5.61 -7.15
C VAL A 135 -1.16 5.16 -5.74
N GLU A 136 -2.09 5.40 -4.84
CA GLU A 136 -2.11 4.82 -3.50
C GLU A 136 -2.95 3.54 -3.53
N LEU A 137 -2.39 2.47 -2.98
CA LEU A 137 -3.03 1.16 -2.88
C LEU A 137 -2.99 0.70 -1.43
N ALA A 138 -4.10 0.21 -0.90
CA ALA A 138 -4.18 -0.39 0.43
C ALA A 138 -4.01 -1.90 0.33
N ILE A 139 -3.13 -2.47 1.16
CA ILE A 139 -2.97 -3.93 1.28
C ILE A 139 -3.82 -4.40 2.46
N ASP A 140 -4.70 -5.39 2.24
CA ASP A 140 -5.40 -6.06 3.34
C ASP A 140 -4.41 -6.95 4.11
N ALA A 141 -3.77 -6.35 5.10
CA ALA A 141 -2.74 -7.01 5.90
C ALA A 141 -3.24 -8.20 6.73
N ARG A 142 -4.55 -8.47 6.80
CA ARG A 142 -5.12 -9.66 7.46
C ARG A 142 -4.95 -10.93 6.61
N HIS A 143 -4.83 -10.77 5.29
CA HIS A 143 -4.76 -11.85 4.32
C HIS A 143 -3.36 -12.09 3.74
N ILE A 144 -2.34 -11.37 4.24
CA ILE A 144 -0.97 -11.57 3.80
C ILE A 144 -0.43 -12.93 4.23
N HIS A 145 0.61 -13.35 3.55
CA HIS A 145 1.39 -14.54 3.87
C HIS A 145 2.82 -14.15 4.23
N ILE A 146 3.40 -14.84 5.19
CA ILE A 146 4.79 -14.63 5.61
C ILE A 146 5.49 -15.97 5.57
N PHE A 147 6.60 -16.05 4.85
CA PHE A 147 7.41 -17.24 4.71
C PHE A 147 8.81 -16.98 5.23
N ASP A 148 9.45 -18.00 5.74
CA ASP A 148 10.89 -17.98 5.99
C ASP A 148 11.63 -17.84 4.67
N GLY A 149 12.56 -16.89 4.59
CA GLY A 149 13.23 -16.55 3.34
C GLY A 149 14.26 -17.60 2.85
N GLU A 150 14.67 -18.53 3.71
CA GLU A 150 15.62 -19.59 3.38
C GLU A 150 14.91 -20.91 3.07
N THR A 151 13.93 -21.28 3.90
CA THR A 151 13.24 -22.59 3.80
C THR A 151 11.96 -22.53 2.98
N GLU A 152 11.46 -21.32 2.67
CA GLU A 152 10.17 -21.08 2.00
C GLU A 152 8.95 -21.63 2.77
N MET A 153 9.15 -22.02 4.03
CA MET A 153 8.07 -22.52 4.89
C MET A 153 7.22 -21.35 5.41
N SER A 154 5.90 -21.55 5.47
CA SER A 154 4.99 -20.56 6.08
C SER A 154 5.32 -20.37 7.55
N LEU A 155 5.50 -19.12 7.96
CA LEU A 155 5.67 -18.74 9.36
C LEU A 155 4.35 -18.53 10.08
N LEU A 156 3.23 -18.44 9.35
CA LEU A 156 1.92 -18.26 9.96
C LEU A 156 1.35 -19.63 10.40
N ALA A 157 1.09 -19.76 11.70
CA ALA A 157 0.31 -20.89 12.22
C ALA A 157 -1.09 -20.92 11.58
N ARG A 158 -1.66 -22.14 11.44
CA ARG A 158 -3.04 -22.28 10.97
C ARG A 158 -4.01 -21.62 11.97
N ASP A 159 -5.15 -21.15 11.46
CA ASP A 159 -6.18 -20.47 12.27
C ASP A 159 -6.89 -21.38 13.30
N GLU A 160 -6.51 -22.63 13.42
CA GLU A 160 -7.14 -23.59 14.31
C GLU A 160 -6.94 -23.17 15.79
N GLY A 161 -7.96 -22.51 16.36
CA GLY A 161 -8.04 -22.19 17.79
C GLY A 161 -7.61 -20.77 18.19
N TYR A 162 -7.35 -19.88 17.25
CA TYR A 162 -7.14 -18.48 17.59
C TYR A 162 -8.49 -17.76 17.75
N GLU A 163 -8.88 -17.44 18.99
CA GLU A 163 -10.05 -16.61 19.23
C GLU A 163 -9.73 -15.15 18.92
N ILE A 164 -10.43 -14.58 17.94
CA ILE A 164 -10.41 -13.13 17.67
C ILE A 164 -11.15 -12.46 18.83
N THR A 165 -10.39 -11.86 19.75
CA THR A 165 -11.01 -11.04 20.81
C THR A 165 -11.24 -9.62 20.27
N PRO A 166 -12.26 -8.87 20.77
CA PRO A 166 -12.49 -7.47 20.35
C PRO A 166 -11.27 -6.57 20.52
N GLU A 167 -10.36 -6.87 21.46
CA GLU A 167 -9.12 -6.13 21.67
C GLU A 167 -8.08 -6.43 20.58
N ASN A 168 -8.04 -7.66 20.04
CA ASN A 168 -7.18 -8.06 18.95
C ASN A 168 -7.71 -7.51 17.61
N GLU A 169 -9.02 -7.43 17.46
CA GLU A 169 -9.70 -6.88 16.29
C GLU A 169 -9.58 -5.36 16.21
N ALA A 170 -9.69 -4.66 17.34
CA ALA A 170 -9.58 -3.19 17.41
C ALA A 170 -8.19 -2.64 17.04
N SER A 171 -7.13 -3.45 17.20
CA SER A 171 -5.77 -3.06 16.79
C SER A 171 -5.41 -3.41 15.34
N SER A 172 -6.30 -4.12 14.63
CA SER A 172 -6.06 -4.66 13.28
C SER A 172 -7.11 -4.19 12.28
N ALA A 173 -7.76 -3.07 12.54
CA ALA A 173 -8.99 -2.72 11.84
C ALA A 173 -8.80 -2.30 10.39
N PHE A 174 -8.85 -3.26 9.50
CA PHE A 174 -9.60 -3.06 8.28
C PHE A 174 -11.11 -3.23 8.64
N VAL A 175 -11.73 -2.20 9.16
CA VAL A 175 -13.20 -2.10 9.25
C VAL A 175 -13.63 -1.30 8.05
N PRO A 176 -14.38 -1.88 7.10
CA PRO A 176 -14.96 -1.10 6.01
C PRO A 176 -15.72 0.08 6.62
N LEU A 177 -15.33 1.29 6.25
CA LEU A 177 -16.01 2.48 6.72
C LEU A 177 -17.48 2.43 6.32
N THR A 178 -18.35 2.78 7.24
CA THR A 178 -19.76 2.95 6.90
C THR A 178 -19.92 4.07 5.87
N PRO A 179 -20.99 4.08 5.07
CA PRO A 179 -21.24 5.17 4.11
C PRO A 179 -21.28 6.55 4.75
N GLN A 180 -21.59 6.66 6.05
CA GLN A 180 -21.58 7.91 6.80
C GLN A 180 -20.15 8.35 7.15
N GLU A 181 -19.31 7.45 7.62
CA GLU A 181 -17.89 7.72 7.91
C GLU A 181 -17.12 8.08 6.64
N MET A 182 -17.40 7.37 5.55
CA MET A 182 -16.81 7.66 4.24
C MET A 182 -17.16 9.09 3.76
N ARG A 183 -18.44 9.51 3.90
CA ARG A 183 -18.86 10.87 3.57
C ARG A 183 -18.16 11.92 4.43
N ALA A 184 -17.98 11.66 5.72
CA ALA A 184 -17.31 12.57 6.64
C ALA A 184 -15.81 12.74 6.28
N ILE A 185 -15.13 11.67 5.88
CA ILE A 185 -13.73 11.71 5.44
C ILE A 185 -13.58 12.46 4.11
N ILE A 186 -14.44 12.16 3.13
CA ILE A 186 -14.44 12.84 1.84
C ILE A 186 -14.70 14.34 2.02
N GLU A 187 -15.61 14.72 2.90
CA GLU A 187 -15.91 16.13 3.20
C GLU A 187 -14.72 16.82 3.88
N LYS A 188 -14.07 16.16 4.83
CA LYS A 188 -12.86 16.64 5.51
C LYS A 188 -11.69 16.84 4.51
N ASN A 189 -11.47 15.90 3.63
CA ASN A 189 -10.42 15.99 2.61
C ASN A 189 -10.71 17.09 1.57
N LYS A 190 -11.99 17.32 1.21
CA LYS A 190 -12.39 18.46 0.37
C LYS A 190 -12.10 19.80 1.02
N VAL A 191 -12.24 19.91 2.33
CA VAL A 191 -11.93 21.14 3.06
C VAL A 191 -10.43 21.38 3.07
N VAL A 192 -9.63 20.35 3.38
CA VAL A 192 -8.16 20.42 3.37
C VAL A 192 -7.64 20.81 1.98
N THR A 193 -8.11 20.17 0.92
CA THR A 193 -7.69 20.53 -0.47
C THR A 193 -8.08 21.94 -0.88
N LYS A 194 -9.19 22.49 -0.35
CA LYS A 194 -9.56 23.90 -0.59
C LYS A 194 -8.65 24.88 0.15
N GLU A 195 -8.24 24.55 1.36
CA GLU A 195 -7.31 25.37 2.15
C GLU A 195 -5.91 25.32 1.58
N GLU A 196 -5.42 24.16 1.18
CA GLU A 196 -4.13 23.99 0.49
C GLU A 196 -4.08 24.77 -0.82
N LYS A 197 -5.11 24.66 -1.67
CA LYS A 197 -5.22 25.47 -2.91
C LYS A 197 -5.27 26.97 -2.63
N LYS A 198 -5.86 27.38 -1.51
CA LYS A 198 -5.89 28.80 -1.11
C LYS A 198 -4.53 29.25 -0.59
N ALA A 199 -3.80 28.40 0.12
CA ALA A 199 -2.43 28.66 0.57
C ALA A 199 -1.47 28.77 -0.61
N MET A 200 -1.43 27.81 -1.51
CA MET A 200 -0.62 27.86 -2.75
C MET A 200 -0.90 29.12 -3.58
N ARG A 201 -2.17 29.52 -3.72
CA ARG A 201 -2.51 30.77 -4.44
C ARG A 201 -2.03 32.04 -3.71
N ARG A 202 -1.91 32.02 -2.39
CA ARG A 202 -1.37 33.13 -1.60
C ARG A 202 0.16 33.21 -1.75
N GLU A 203 0.85 32.08 -1.71
CA GLU A 203 2.29 31.98 -1.91
C GLU A 203 2.68 32.43 -3.32
N ALA A 204 2.04 31.90 -4.35
CA ALA A 204 2.28 32.31 -5.74
C ALA A 204 2.05 33.82 -5.98
N ARG A 205 1.04 34.42 -5.33
CA ARG A 205 0.81 35.86 -5.39
C ARG A 205 1.86 36.68 -4.63
N ALA A 206 2.38 36.15 -3.53
CA ALA A 206 3.43 36.81 -2.77
C ALA A 206 4.77 36.80 -3.53
N GLU A 207 5.07 35.69 -4.19
CA GLU A 207 6.27 35.52 -5.02
C GLU A 207 6.25 36.40 -6.24
N ALA A 208 5.15 36.43 -6.99
CA ALA A 208 4.95 37.33 -8.13
C ALA A 208 4.99 38.83 -7.74
N ARG A 209 4.62 39.16 -6.48
CA ARG A 209 4.74 40.52 -5.96
C ARG A 209 6.20 40.90 -5.64
N LYS A 210 6.98 39.96 -5.13
CA LYS A 210 8.42 40.14 -4.89
C LYS A 210 9.19 40.34 -6.19
N GLU A 211 8.90 39.51 -7.19
CA GLU A 211 9.51 39.65 -8.53
C GLU A 211 9.17 41.01 -9.18
N ARG A 212 7.94 41.49 -9.09
CA ARG A 212 7.53 42.79 -9.60
C ARG A 212 8.18 43.98 -8.86
N LEU A 213 8.52 43.82 -7.58
CA LEU A 213 9.21 44.82 -6.80
C LEU A 213 10.71 44.86 -7.16
N ALA A 214 11.34 43.70 -7.32
CA ALA A 214 12.72 43.58 -7.73
C ALA A 214 12.96 44.17 -9.14
N ALA A 215 12.03 43.90 -10.09
CA ALA A 215 12.10 44.46 -11.47
C ALA A 215 11.81 45.97 -11.60
N LYS A 216 11.51 46.67 -10.51
CA LYS A 216 11.31 48.12 -10.46
C LYS A 216 12.49 48.89 -9.87
N GLU A 217 13.42 48.13 -9.24
CA GLU A 217 14.65 48.69 -8.64
C GLU A 217 15.87 48.57 -9.56
N GLU A 218 15.71 47.89 -10.72
CA GLU A 218 16.62 47.92 -11.88
C GLU A 218 16.16 49.00 -12.90
#